data_757734e6f9f6b8074605c278a8ced3d2
#
_entry.id   757734e6f9f6b8074605c278a8ced3d2
#
_cell.length_a   1.000
_cell.length_b   1.000
_cell.length_c   1.000
_cell.angle_alpha   90.00
_cell.angle_beta   90.00
_cell.angle_gamma   90.00
#
_symmetry.space_group_name_H-M   'P 1'
#
loop_
_entity.id
_entity.type
_entity.pdbx_description
1 polymer ?
#
loop_
_entity_poly.entity_id
_entity_poly.type
_entity_poly.pdbx_seq_one_letter_code
_entity_poly.pdbx_strand_id
1 'polypeptide(L)'
;MNLHKLIFTENACYKAGRKITVKGIMVHSTGANNPTLKRYVGPNDGLLGENKYGNHWNTYHPGGREVCVHGFIGKLADGTIATYQTLPWDHRGWHAGGSANNTHIGFEICEDDTTDGAYFLKVYNEAVELCAHLCKLYGLTEKNIICHSEGYKQGVASNHGDVMHWFPKHGKSMDTFRKDVKALLDTDKQEEKPAEKPADPPKEETKTYPAKLTSGYYRVRKSWADKKSQVGAYRILANAKTAADKNPGTFVFTDDGVAIYPTEDKPVTEVTYRVHTVVKGDTLWGIAAKYLGNGARYPEIKELNDLKSNVIYSGWKLKIPN
;
A
#
# COMPACT_ATOMS: atom_id res chain seq x y z
N MET A 1 0.32 -2.05 -0.64
CA MET A 1 -0.34 -0.84 -0.08
C MET A 1 0.65 0.29 0.02
N ASN A 2 0.31 1.45 -0.52
CA ASN A 2 1.11 2.68 -0.49
C ASN A 2 0.52 3.64 0.57
N LEU A 3 0.81 3.37 1.85
CA LEU A 3 0.20 4.06 2.99
C LEU A 3 1.06 5.24 3.47
N HIS A 4 0.48 6.44 3.43
CA HIS A 4 0.99 7.68 4.00
C HIS A 4 0.13 8.11 5.20
N LYS A 5 0.64 9.06 5.98
CA LYS A 5 -0.05 9.58 7.16
C LYS A 5 -0.04 11.10 7.15
N LEU A 6 -1.23 11.70 7.08
CA LEU A 6 -1.44 13.13 7.26
C LEU A 6 -2.71 13.31 8.10
N ILE A 7 -2.54 13.37 9.43
CA ILE A 7 -3.66 13.46 10.37
C ILE A 7 -4.29 14.86 10.30
N PHE A 8 -5.61 14.90 10.19
CA PHE A 8 -6.42 16.11 10.12
C PHE A 8 -6.58 16.77 11.50
N THR A 9 -5.50 17.36 12.00
CA THR A 9 -5.46 17.98 13.34
C THR A 9 -6.41 19.17 13.48
N GLU A 10 -6.79 19.80 12.36
CA GLU A 10 -7.72 20.92 12.36
C GLU A 10 -9.19 20.48 12.31
N ASN A 11 -9.47 19.22 11.98
CA ASN A 11 -10.83 18.71 11.86
C ASN A 11 -11.50 18.53 13.24
N ALA A 12 -12.80 18.85 13.32
CA ALA A 12 -13.58 18.77 14.55
C ALA A 12 -13.58 17.37 15.19
N CYS A 13 -13.59 16.30 14.37
CA CYS A 13 -13.53 14.92 14.87
C CYS A 13 -12.21 14.61 15.58
N TYR A 14 -11.09 15.10 15.05
CA TYR A 14 -9.79 14.95 15.70
C TYR A 14 -9.73 15.74 17.00
N LYS A 15 -10.15 17.03 16.96
CA LYS A 15 -10.14 17.93 18.14
C LYS A 15 -11.06 17.44 19.27
N ALA A 16 -12.14 16.74 18.92
CA ALA A 16 -13.03 16.14 19.92
C ALA A 16 -12.37 14.98 20.68
N GLY A 17 -11.31 14.36 20.16
CA GLY A 17 -10.51 13.34 20.83
C GLY A 17 -11.25 12.04 21.19
N ARG A 18 -12.48 11.85 20.68
CA ARG A 18 -13.31 10.68 21.02
C ARG A 18 -12.72 9.41 20.44
N LYS A 19 -12.72 8.34 21.24
CA LYS A 19 -12.20 7.03 20.83
C LYS A 19 -13.33 6.06 20.53
N ILE A 20 -13.04 5.05 19.72
CA ILE A 20 -13.92 3.91 19.44
C ILE A 20 -13.23 2.60 19.77
N THR A 21 -14.02 1.59 20.09
CA THR A 21 -13.59 0.19 20.01
C THR A 21 -13.90 -0.28 18.60
N VAL A 22 -12.86 -0.56 17.83
CA VAL A 22 -13.02 -0.97 16.42
C VAL A 22 -13.63 -2.36 16.34
N LYS A 23 -14.80 -2.46 15.69
CA LYS A 23 -15.55 -3.71 15.47
C LYS A 23 -15.74 -4.03 13.99
N GLY A 24 -15.44 -3.09 13.11
CA GLY A 24 -15.58 -3.27 11.68
C GLY A 24 -14.94 -2.16 10.86
N ILE A 25 -15.06 -2.31 9.56
CA ILE A 25 -14.57 -1.36 8.55
C ILE A 25 -15.73 -1.01 7.63
N MET A 26 -15.92 0.26 7.32
CA MET A 26 -16.90 0.72 6.37
C MET A 26 -16.21 1.35 5.15
N VAL A 27 -16.47 0.75 4.00
CA VAL A 27 -15.95 1.21 2.71
C VAL A 27 -16.89 2.24 2.13
N HIS A 28 -16.36 3.41 1.83
CA HIS A 28 -17.07 4.50 1.14
C HIS A 28 -16.39 4.84 -0.17
N SER A 29 -17.08 5.62 -0.99
CA SER A 29 -16.51 6.30 -2.14
C SER A 29 -17.09 7.71 -2.26
N THR A 30 -16.31 8.64 -2.80
CA THR A 30 -16.57 10.09 -2.69
C THR A 30 -17.79 10.59 -3.44
N GLY A 31 -18.38 9.78 -4.33
CA GLY A 31 -19.54 10.15 -5.14
C GLY A 31 -19.30 11.38 -6.05
N ALA A 32 -18.06 11.67 -6.38
CA ALA A 32 -17.67 12.85 -7.14
C ALA A 32 -16.52 12.53 -8.10
N ASN A 33 -16.64 12.98 -9.35
CA ASN A 33 -15.59 12.84 -10.36
C ASN A 33 -14.35 13.67 -9.98
N ASN A 34 -13.59 13.16 -9.01
CA ASN A 34 -12.31 13.71 -8.62
C ASN A 34 -11.40 12.64 -8.02
N PRO A 35 -10.59 11.95 -8.85
CA PRO A 35 -9.75 10.85 -8.41
C PRO A 35 -8.51 11.29 -7.63
N THR A 36 -8.30 12.61 -7.43
CA THR A 36 -7.07 13.14 -6.83
C THR A 36 -7.19 13.33 -5.31
N LEU A 37 -6.23 12.80 -4.57
CA LEU A 37 -6.17 12.93 -3.11
C LEU A 37 -6.11 14.38 -2.65
N LYS A 38 -5.44 15.27 -3.38
CA LYS A 38 -5.31 16.69 -3.01
C LYS A 38 -6.63 17.42 -2.80
N ARG A 39 -7.74 16.92 -3.39
CA ARG A 39 -9.08 17.49 -3.18
C ARG A 39 -9.55 17.30 -1.76
N TYR A 40 -9.18 16.18 -1.14
CA TYR A 40 -9.68 15.76 0.16
C TYR A 40 -8.63 15.83 1.26
N VAL A 41 -7.37 15.57 0.92
CA VAL A 41 -6.24 15.50 1.85
C VAL A 41 -5.35 16.73 1.68
N GLY A 42 -4.98 17.33 2.79
CA GLY A 42 -4.10 18.51 2.81
C GLY A 42 -3.75 18.97 4.22
N PRO A 43 -2.82 19.93 4.30
CA PRO A 43 -2.14 20.65 3.21
C PRO A 43 -1.22 19.76 2.36
N ASN A 44 -0.69 20.32 1.26
CA ASN A 44 0.26 19.60 0.41
C ASN A 44 1.54 19.23 1.19
N ASP A 45 1.91 17.97 1.12
CA ASP A 45 3.09 17.38 1.75
C ASP A 45 4.25 17.12 0.76
N GLY A 46 4.12 17.64 -0.46
CA GLY A 46 5.05 17.41 -1.56
C GLY A 46 4.64 16.27 -2.50
N LEU A 47 3.75 15.36 -2.08
CA LEU A 47 3.25 14.23 -2.88
C LEU A 47 1.84 14.49 -3.43
N LEU A 48 1.01 15.18 -2.66
CA LEU A 48 -0.40 15.45 -3.00
C LEU A 48 -0.55 16.41 -4.19
N GLY A 49 0.38 17.36 -4.33
CA GLY A 49 0.25 18.47 -5.26
C GLY A 49 -0.61 19.62 -4.72
N GLU A 50 -0.60 20.75 -5.43
CA GLU A 50 -1.29 21.95 -5.00
C GLU A 50 -2.82 21.81 -5.10
N ASN A 51 -3.51 22.15 -4.02
CA ASN A 51 -4.96 22.36 -3.97
C ASN A 51 -5.26 23.85 -3.96
N LYS A 52 -5.47 24.43 -5.15
CA LYS A 52 -5.70 25.88 -5.33
C LYS A 52 -6.94 26.43 -4.58
N TYR A 53 -7.88 25.56 -4.26
CA TYR A 53 -9.14 25.96 -3.60
C TYR A 53 -9.09 25.80 -2.08
N GLY A 54 -8.03 25.20 -1.52
CA GLY A 54 -7.91 24.96 -0.07
C GLY A 54 -9.06 24.13 0.53
N ASN A 55 -9.82 23.41 -0.30
CA ASN A 55 -11.06 22.72 0.08
C ASN A 55 -10.83 21.27 0.55
N HIS A 56 -9.64 20.97 1.04
CA HIS A 56 -9.33 19.68 1.69
C HIS A 56 -10.04 19.57 3.06
N TRP A 57 -10.13 18.34 3.59
CA TRP A 57 -10.91 18.08 4.81
C TRP A 57 -10.14 18.32 6.12
N ASN A 58 -8.89 18.72 6.07
CA ASN A 58 -8.15 19.17 7.26
C ASN A 58 -8.51 20.63 7.61
N THR A 59 -9.79 20.84 7.87
CA THR A 59 -10.41 22.09 8.35
C THR A 59 -11.43 21.71 9.41
N TYR A 60 -11.86 22.69 10.25
CA TYR A 60 -12.74 22.39 11.38
C TYR A 60 -14.05 21.74 10.93
N HIS A 61 -14.74 22.34 9.96
CA HIS A 61 -15.94 21.81 9.34
C HIS A 61 -15.80 21.82 7.81
N PRO A 62 -15.32 20.75 7.17
CA PRO A 62 -15.15 20.69 5.72
C PRO A 62 -16.48 20.94 4.99
N GLY A 63 -16.53 21.99 4.17
CA GLY A 63 -17.75 22.40 3.47
C GLY A 63 -18.92 22.74 4.42
N GLY A 64 -18.63 23.22 5.63
CA GLY A 64 -19.62 23.57 6.64
C GLY A 64 -20.26 22.38 7.37
N ARG A 65 -19.71 21.17 7.23
CA ARG A 65 -20.26 19.92 7.80
C ARG A 65 -19.27 19.25 8.76
N GLU A 66 -19.80 18.58 9.77
CA GLU A 66 -19.02 17.69 10.62
C GLU A 66 -18.79 16.37 9.88
N VAL A 67 -17.73 16.29 9.08
CA VAL A 67 -17.35 15.06 8.36
C VAL A 67 -15.88 14.75 8.57
N CYS A 68 -15.59 13.49 8.79
CA CYS A 68 -14.24 12.98 8.86
C CYS A 68 -14.22 11.48 8.64
N VAL A 69 -13.31 11.02 7.78
CA VAL A 69 -12.98 9.61 7.59
C VAL A 69 -11.57 9.33 8.09
N HIS A 70 -11.25 8.06 8.29
CA HIS A 70 -9.94 7.64 8.77
C HIS A 70 -8.90 7.59 7.66
N GLY A 71 -9.31 7.53 6.39
CA GLY A 71 -8.41 7.54 5.26
C GLY A 71 -9.07 7.85 3.94
N PHE A 72 -8.24 8.22 2.97
CA PHE A 72 -8.62 8.39 1.57
C PHE A 72 -7.69 7.58 0.68
N ILE A 73 -8.25 7.00 -0.39
CA ILE A 73 -7.51 6.30 -1.44
C ILE A 73 -7.72 7.02 -2.76
N GLY A 74 -6.65 7.36 -3.49
CA GLY A 74 -6.75 8.07 -4.76
C GLY A 74 -5.39 8.36 -5.38
N LYS A 75 -5.39 9.24 -6.41
CA LYS A 75 -4.18 9.64 -7.13
C LYS A 75 -3.36 10.69 -6.38
N LEU A 76 -2.06 10.49 -6.29
CA LEU A 76 -1.05 11.49 -6.00
C LEU A 76 -0.86 12.45 -7.18
N ALA A 77 0.01 13.46 -7.03
CA ALA A 77 0.33 14.41 -8.09
C ALA A 77 0.99 13.78 -9.31
N ASP A 78 1.76 12.71 -9.13
CA ASP A 78 2.43 11.95 -10.20
C ASP A 78 1.51 10.88 -10.83
N GLY A 79 0.27 10.75 -10.36
CA GLY A 79 -0.73 9.78 -10.84
C GLY A 79 -0.63 8.40 -10.21
N THR A 80 0.32 8.15 -9.30
CA THR A 80 0.35 6.90 -8.52
C THR A 80 -0.82 6.84 -7.54
N ILE A 81 -1.27 5.62 -7.20
CA ILE A 81 -2.32 5.42 -6.20
C ILE A 81 -1.68 5.33 -4.82
N ALA A 82 -2.32 5.99 -3.85
CA ALA A 82 -1.90 5.94 -2.46
C ALA A 82 -3.11 5.96 -1.52
N THR A 83 -2.89 5.47 -0.31
CA THR A 83 -3.76 5.62 0.85
C THR A 83 -3.19 6.66 1.78
N TYR A 84 -4.01 7.63 2.21
CA TYR A 84 -3.66 8.56 3.28
C TYR A 84 -4.48 8.28 4.53
N GLN A 85 -3.82 7.95 5.63
CA GLN A 85 -4.46 7.95 6.94
C GLN A 85 -4.66 9.39 7.40
N THR A 86 -5.91 9.77 7.66
CA THR A 86 -6.32 11.15 7.98
C THR A 86 -6.85 11.32 9.39
N LEU A 87 -7.23 10.23 10.05
CA LEU A 87 -7.60 10.19 11.46
C LEU A 87 -6.93 8.96 12.11
N PRO A 88 -6.51 9.00 13.39
CA PRO A 88 -6.06 7.79 14.07
C PRO A 88 -7.15 6.71 14.01
N TRP A 89 -6.79 5.47 13.71
CA TRP A 89 -7.75 4.40 13.43
C TRP A 89 -8.74 4.12 14.57
N ASP A 90 -8.36 4.45 15.80
CA ASP A 90 -9.17 4.29 17.01
C ASP A 90 -9.97 5.55 17.38
N HIS A 91 -9.96 6.61 16.55
CA HIS A 91 -10.77 7.79 16.78
C HIS A 91 -12.17 7.61 16.19
N ARG A 92 -13.13 8.35 16.78
CA ARG A 92 -14.46 8.40 16.23
C ARG A 92 -14.50 9.35 15.03
N GLY A 93 -14.72 8.78 13.84
CA GLY A 93 -15.02 9.57 12.65
C GLY A 93 -16.48 10.02 12.58
N TRP A 94 -16.80 10.81 11.56
CA TRP A 94 -18.17 11.15 11.20
C TRP A 94 -18.36 10.88 9.71
N HIS A 95 -18.65 9.61 9.38
CA HIS A 95 -18.68 9.11 8.00
C HIS A 95 -19.93 8.31 7.66
N ALA A 96 -20.61 7.73 8.66
CA ALA A 96 -21.70 6.80 8.44
C ALA A 96 -23.10 7.43 8.62
N GLY A 97 -23.19 8.61 9.23
CA GLY A 97 -24.48 9.20 9.57
C GLY A 97 -25.33 8.37 10.55
N GLY A 98 -24.70 7.44 11.29
CA GLY A 98 -25.37 6.51 12.19
C GLY A 98 -24.44 5.91 13.25
N SER A 99 -24.89 4.83 13.89
CA SER A 99 -24.17 4.20 15.01
C SER A 99 -22.83 3.57 14.60
N ALA A 100 -22.62 3.28 13.31
CA ALA A 100 -21.35 2.79 12.80
C ALA A 100 -20.19 3.77 13.04
N ASN A 101 -20.43 5.08 13.14
CA ASN A 101 -19.42 6.06 13.57
C ASN A 101 -18.77 5.72 14.92
N ASN A 102 -19.43 4.94 15.78
CA ASN A 102 -18.92 4.59 17.11
C ASN A 102 -18.15 3.27 17.13
N THR A 103 -18.05 2.56 16.00
CA THR A 103 -17.51 1.19 15.98
C THR A 103 -16.73 0.84 14.70
N HIS A 104 -16.86 1.61 13.63
CA HIS A 104 -16.24 1.29 12.35
C HIS A 104 -15.18 2.32 11.97
N ILE A 105 -14.08 1.82 11.43
CA ILE A 105 -13.13 2.62 10.66
C ILE A 105 -13.76 2.88 9.29
N GLY A 106 -13.94 4.14 8.90
CA GLY A 106 -14.43 4.48 7.58
C GLY A 106 -13.34 5.11 6.72
N PHE A 107 -13.26 4.73 5.45
CA PHE A 107 -12.37 5.37 4.48
C PHE A 107 -13.09 5.59 3.16
N GLU A 108 -12.64 6.59 2.41
CA GLU A 108 -13.20 7.00 1.13
C GLU A 108 -12.28 6.60 -0.02
N ILE A 109 -12.84 5.97 -1.05
CA ILE A 109 -12.16 5.79 -2.34
C ILE A 109 -12.54 6.98 -3.22
N CYS A 110 -11.56 7.77 -3.67
CA CYS A 110 -11.78 8.88 -4.58
C CYS A 110 -12.31 8.33 -5.92
N GLU A 111 -13.47 8.79 -6.36
CA GLU A 111 -14.03 8.37 -7.64
C GLU A 111 -13.52 9.21 -8.80
N ASP A 112 -13.44 8.58 -9.96
CA ASP A 112 -13.41 9.24 -11.25
C ASP A 112 -14.87 9.42 -11.78
N ASP A 113 -15.05 9.51 -13.10
CA ASP A 113 -16.37 9.49 -13.71
C ASP A 113 -17.04 8.10 -13.68
N THR A 114 -16.46 7.16 -12.96
CA THR A 114 -16.87 5.75 -12.81
C THR A 114 -16.73 4.89 -14.08
N THR A 115 -15.97 5.34 -15.06
CA THR A 115 -15.81 4.63 -16.36
C THR A 115 -14.40 4.07 -16.58
N ASP A 116 -13.36 4.61 -15.96
CA ASP A 116 -11.96 4.14 -16.10
C ASP A 116 -11.73 2.83 -15.30
N GLY A 117 -11.85 1.70 -15.97
CA GLY A 117 -11.61 0.39 -15.37
C GLY A 117 -10.17 0.18 -14.89
N ALA A 118 -9.18 0.85 -15.50
CA ALA A 118 -7.78 0.73 -15.08
C ALA A 118 -7.53 1.51 -13.78
N TYR A 119 -8.14 2.68 -13.63
CA TYR A 119 -8.15 3.42 -12.38
C TYR A 119 -8.86 2.66 -11.27
N PHE A 120 -10.09 2.23 -11.57
CA PHE A 120 -10.91 1.44 -10.64
C PHE A 120 -10.14 0.26 -10.06
N LEU A 121 -9.49 -0.56 -10.92
CA LEU A 121 -8.77 -1.74 -10.47
C LEU A 121 -7.64 -1.39 -9.50
N LYS A 122 -6.92 -0.30 -9.72
CA LYS A 122 -5.82 0.15 -8.85
C LYS A 122 -6.33 0.57 -7.47
N VAL A 123 -7.36 1.42 -7.40
CA VAL A 123 -7.89 1.88 -6.10
C VAL A 123 -8.65 0.78 -5.37
N TYR A 124 -9.31 -0.13 -6.11
CA TYR A 124 -9.94 -1.32 -5.55
C TYR A 124 -8.91 -2.23 -4.86
N ASN A 125 -7.79 -2.54 -5.53
CA ASN A 125 -6.73 -3.37 -4.95
C ASN A 125 -6.08 -2.69 -3.74
N GLU A 126 -5.82 -1.38 -3.79
CA GLU A 126 -5.31 -0.62 -2.65
C GLU A 126 -6.28 -0.68 -1.47
N ALA A 127 -7.61 -0.59 -1.72
CA ALA A 127 -8.64 -0.71 -0.67
C ALA A 127 -8.70 -2.13 -0.08
N VAL A 128 -8.53 -3.18 -0.90
CA VAL A 128 -8.42 -4.58 -0.45
C VAL A 128 -7.22 -4.74 0.49
N GLU A 129 -6.06 -4.20 0.11
CA GLU A 129 -4.85 -4.23 0.93
C GLU A 129 -5.01 -3.45 2.25
N LEU A 130 -5.64 -2.26 2.21
CA LEU A 130 -5.96 -1.48 3.40
C LEU A 130 -6.87 -2.27 4.35
N CYS A 131 -7.94 -2.88 3.84
CA CYS A 131 -8.85 -3.68 4.66
C CYS A 131 -8.15 -4.90 5.27
N ALA A 132 -7.32 -5.62 4.51
CA ALA A 132 -6.53 -6.73 5.04
C ALA A 132 -5.58 -6.27 6.16
N HIS A 133 -4.89 -5.12 5.96
CA HIS A 133 -4.05 -4.51 6.99
C HIS A 133 -4.83 -4.18 8.27
N LEU A 134 -5.98 -3.52 8.16
CA LEU A 134 -6.82 -3.14 9.30
C LEU A 134 -7.42 -4.37 10.00
N CYS A 135 -7.83 -5.39 9.24
CA CYS A 135 -8.30 -6.65 9.81
C CYS A 135 -7.24 -7.29 10.70
N LYS A 136 -5.98 -7.35 10.26
CA LYS A 136 -4.85 -7.86 11.06
C LYS A 136 -4.59 -7.01 12.30
N LEU A 137 -4.63 -5.68 12.14
CA LEU A 137 -4.34 -4.73 13.22
C LEU A 137 -5.35 -4.84 14.38
N TYR A 138 -6.61 -5.14 14.07
CA TYR A 138 -7.72 -5.15 15.05
C TYR A 138 -8.31 -6.53 15.29
N GLY A 139 -7.73 -7.61 14.77
CA GLY A 139 -8.24 -8.98 14.95
C GLY A 139 -9.60 -9.19 14.27
N LEU A 140 -9.87 -8.48 13.18
CA LEU A 140 -11.10 -8.60 12.40
C LEU A 140 -10.94 -9.63 11.27
N THR A 141 -12.07 -9.98 10.66
CA THR A 141 -12.12 -10.82 9.44
C THR A 141 -12.80 -10.05 8.31
N GLU A 142 -12.79 -10.61 7.13
CA GLU A 142 -13.52 -10.07 5.98
C GLU A 142 -15.02 -9.84 6.26
N LYS A 143 -15.60 -10.59 7.20
CA LYS A 143 -17.02 -10.47 7.57
C LYS A 143 -17.34 -9.19 8.34
N ASN A 144 -16.33 -8.54 8.90
CA ASN A 144 -16.45 -7.26 9.59
C ASN A 144 -16.37 -6.05 8.64
N ILE A 145 -16.34 -6.29 7.33
CA ILE A 145 -16.26 -5.25 6.30
C ILE A 145 -17.62 -5.07 5.67
N ILE A 146 -18.15 -3.86 5.72
CA ILE A 146 -19.38 -3.45 5.08
C ILE A 146 -19.14 -2.22 4.21
N CYS A 147 -20.05 -1.91 3.30
CA CYS A 147 -20.12 -0.60 2.65
C CYS A 147 -21.26 0.25 3.22
N HIS A 148 -21.36 1.51 2.82
CA HIS A 148 -22.38 2.41 3.34
C HIS A 148 -23.80 1.89 3.09
N SER A 149 -24.08 1.42 1.86
CA SER A 149 -25.42 0.89 1.54
C SER A 149 -25.79 -0.37 2.31
N GLU A 150 -24.82 -1.22 2.68
CA GLU A 150 -25.04 -2.37 3.57
C GLU A 150 -25.30 -1.90 5.01
N GLY A 151 -24.54 -0.88 5.47
CA GLY A 151 -24.74 -0.27 6.79
C GLY A 151 -26.12 0.36 6.92
N TYR A 152 -26.65 0.97 5.87
CA TYR A 152 -28.04 1.45 5.84
C TYR A 152 -29.06 0.31 6.02
N LYS A 153 -28.90 -0.76 5.26
CA LYS A 153 -29.77 -1.94 5.37
C LYS A 153 -29.73 -2.58 6.77
N GLN A 154 -28.59 -2.48 7.47
CA GLN A 154 -28.41 -2.94 8.83
C GLN A 154 -28.89 -1.95 9.90
N GLY A 155 -29.33 -0.76 9.52
CA GLY A 155 -29.80 0.28 10.44
C GLY A 155 -28.67 0.99 11.22
N VAL A 156 -27.41 0.89 10.76
CA VAL A 156 -26.24 1.50 11.42
C VAL A 156 -25.65 2.69 10.67
N ALA A 157 -26.17 3.00 9.48
CA ALA A 157 -25.74 4.12 8.67
C ALA A 157 -26.94 4.86 8.02
N SER A 158 -26.72 6.07 7.55
CA SER A 158 -27.69 6.84 6.75
C SER A 158 -27.84 6.24 5.34
N ASN A 159 -28.87 6.69 4.61
CA ASN A 159 -29.14 6.17 3.27
C ASN A 159 -28.18 6.77 2.23
N HIS A 160 -27.16 6.00 1.85
CA HIS A 160 -26.24 6.31 0.75
C HIS A 160 -25.94 5.05 -0.07
N GLY A 161 -25.68 5.23 -1.38
CA GLY A 161 -25.51 4.14 -2.33
C GLY A 161 -24.07 3.64 -2.50
N ASP A 162 -23.10 4.29 -1.86
CA ASP A 162 -21.68 3.93 -1.99
C ASP A 162 -21.38 2.61 -1.25
N VAL A 163 -20.61 1.76 -1.85
CA VAL A 163 -19.87 1.82 -3.13
C VAL A 163 -20.66 1.12 -4.28
N MET A 164 -21.92 0.76 -4.03
CA MET A 164 -22.70 -0.13 -4.91
C MET A 164 -23.20 0.54 -6.19
N HIS A 165 -23.10 1.85 -6.32
CA HIS A 165 -23.34 2.56 -7.59
C HIS A 165 -22.14 2.46 -8.55
N TRP A 166 -20.96 2.12 -8.05
CA TRP A 166 -19.69 2.10 -8.81
C TRP A 166 -19.18 0.67 -9.05
N PHE A 167 -18.97 -0.14 -8.00
CA PHE A 167 -18.38 -1.48 -8.08
C PHE A 167 -19.03 -2.38 -9.15
N PRO A 168 -20.37 -2.46 -9.27
CA PRO A 168 -21.00 -3.32 -10.27
C PRO A 168 -20.70 -2.93 -11.73
N LYS A 169 -20.39 -1.64 -11.99
CA LYS A 169 -19.98 -1.20 -13.34
C LYS A 169 -18.68 -1.86 -13.81
N HIS A 170 -17.86 -2.32 -12.86
CA HIS A 170 -16.60 -3.00 -13.11
C HIS A 170 -16.64 -4.49 -12.74
N GLY A 171 -17.84 -5.10 -12.66
CA GLY A 171 -18.01 -6.51 -12.34
C GLY A 171 -17.62 -6.91 -10.92
N LYS A 172 -17.58 -5.95 -9.98
CA LYS A 172 -17.26 -6.18 -8.57
C LYS A 172 -18.50 -5.98 -7.68
N SER A 173 -18.46 -6.59 -6.50
CA SER A 173 -19.47 -6.45 -5.44
C SER A 173 -18.77 -6.44 -4.07
N MET A 174 -19.51 -6.17 -3.01
CA MET A 174 -18.96 -6.32 -1.66
C MET A 174 -18.60 -7.78 -1.33
N ASP A 175 -19.28 -8.77 -1.93
CA ASP A 175 -18.92 -10.18 -1.74
C ASP A 175 -17.59 -10.52 -2.43
N THR A 176 -17.37 -10.02 -3.67
CA THR A 176 -16.05 -10.17 -4.31
C THR A 176 -14.98 -9.40 -3.55
N PHE A 177 -15.28 -8.22 -3.04
CA PHE A 177 -14.34 -7.43 -2.23
C PHE A 177 -13.91 -8.17 -0.97
N ARG A 178 -14.86 -8.69 -0.20
CA ARG A 178 -14.59 -9.51 1.00
C ARG A 178 -13.81 -10.78 0.66
N LYS A 179 -14.12 -11.44 -0.46
CA LYS A 179 -13.37 -12.61 -0.93
C LYS A 179 -11.91 -12.27 -1.24
N ASP A 180 -11.68 -11.12 -1.91
CA ASP A 180 -10.32 -10.66 -2.26
C ASP A 180 -9.54 -10.30 -0.98
N VAL A 181 -10.16 -9.63 0.00
CA VAL A 181 -9.55 -9.38 1.32
C VAL A 181 -9.24 -10.69 2.05
N LYS A 182 -10.19 -11.64 2.05
CA LYS A 182 -9.98 -12.95 2.68
C LYS A 182 -8.79 -13.68 2.07
N ALA A 183 -8.63 -13.64 0.77
CA ALA A 183 -7.50 -14.27 0.09
C ALA A 183 -6.15 -13.74 0.61
N LEU A 184 -6.02 -12.41 0.80
CA LEU A 184 -4.81 -11.82 1.41
C LEU A 184 -4.62 -12.25 2.87
N LEU A 185 -5.71 -12.32 3.65
CA LEU A 185 -5.63 -12.77 5.05
C LEU A 185 -5.25 -14.25 5.17
N ASP A 186 -5.70 -15.09 4.25
CA ASP A 186 -5.40 -16.53 4.26
C ASP A 186 -3.98 -16.82 3.76
N THR A 187 -3.47 -16.06 2.80
CA THR A 187 -2.08 -16.17 2.32
C THR A 187 -1.10 -15.96 3.48
N ASP A 188 -1.34 -14.92 4.29
CA ASP A 188 -0.51 -14.65 5.46
C ASP A 188 -0.64 -15.73 6.56
N LYS A 189 -1.83 -16.35 6.70
CA LYS A 189 -2.01 -17.48 7.64
C LYS A 189 -1.33 -18.76 7.17
N GLN A 190 -1.16 -18.97 5.86
CA GLN A 190 -0.42 -20.11 5.33
C GLN A 190 1.09 -19.96 5.54
N GLU A 191 1.60 -18.73 5.56
CA GLU A 191 2.98 -18.45 5.95
C GLU A 191 3.21 -18.61 7.46
N GLU A 192 2.15 -18.56 8.30
CA GLU A 192 2.21 -18.78 9.75
C GLU A 192 1.94 -20.24 10.16
N LYS A 193 1.53 -21.15 9.23
CA LYS A 193 1.28 -22.55 9.55
C LYS A 193 2.55 -23.37 9.31
N PRO A 194 3.10 -24.05 10.33
CA PRO A 194 4.22 -24.97 10.11
C PRO A 194 3.77 -26.10 9.16
N ALA A 195 4.49 -26.33 8.08
CA ALA A 195 4.27 -27.47 7.22
C ALA A 195 4.40 -28.78 8.02
N GLU A 196 3.41 -29.67 7.92
CA GLU A 196 3.47 -31.03 8.47
C GLU A 196 4.59 -31.81 7.80
N LYS A 197 5.39 -32.47 8.62
CA LYS A 197 6.72 -33.00 8.41
C LYS A 197 6.75 -34.31 7.62
N PRO A 198 7.67 -34.49 6.65
CA PRO A 198 8.31 -35.78 6.40
C PRO A 198 9.59 -35.93 7.25
N ALA A 199 9.87 -37.16 7.70
CA ALA A 199 10.87 -37.49 8.69
C ALA A 199 12.32 -37.14 8.35
N ASP A 200 13.09 -36.87 9.41
CA ASP A 200 14.42 -36.27 9.54
C ASP A 200 15.61 -36.90 8.76
N PRO A 201 16.57 -36.03 8.43
CA PRO A 201 17.94 -36.15 8.92
C PRO A 201 18.43 -34.88 9.68
N PRO A 202 19.61 -34.86 10.31
CA PRO A 202 19.83 -34.28 11.63
C PRO A 202 19.99 -32.74 11.66
N LYS A 203 19.63 -32.21 12.83
CA LYS A 203 19.43 -30.79 13.19
C LYS A 203 20.66 -29.88 12.99
N GLU A 204 20.41 -28.78 12.28
CA GLU A 204 21.03 -27.47 12.52
C GLU A 204 19.99 -26.54 13.16
N GLU A 205 20.33 -25.90 14.29
CA GLU A 205 19.42 -25.01 15.02
C GLU A 205 19.21 -23.70 14.26
N THR A 206 18.13 -23.57 13.52
CA THR A 206 17.73 -22.27 12.93
C THR A 206 17.13 -21.36 13.99
N LYS A 207 17.87 -20.33 14.39
CA LYS A 207 17.37 -19.24 15.24
C LYS A 207 16.22 -18.51 14.55
N THR A 208 15.00 -18.65 15.06
CA THR A 208 13.83 -17.89 14.61
C THR A 208 13.81 -16.51 15.28
N TYR A 209 13.68 -15.46 14.48
CA TYR A 209 13.61 -14.09 14.95
C TYR A 209 12.16 -13.60 14.99
N PRO A 210 11.75 -12.78 15.99
CA PRO A 210 10.36 -12.36 16.13
C PRO A 210 9.90 -11.48 14.96
N ALA A 211 8.69 -11.71 14.46
CA ALA A 211 8.10 -10.94 13.37
C ALA A 211 7.98 -9.43 13.70
N LYS A 212 7.85 -9.11 15.00
CA LYS A 212 7.79 -7.74 15.51
C LYS A 212 8.60 -7.60 16.79
N LEU A 213 9.51 -6.63 16.83
CA LEU A 213 10.26 -6.27 18.03
C LEU A 213 9.43 -5.36 18.95
N THR A 214 9.43 -5.65 20.25
CA THR A 214 8.84 -4.80 21.30
C THR A 214 9.75 -3.62 21.65
N SER A 215 11.07 -3.82 21.55
CA SER A 215 12.11 -2.79 21.69
C SER A 215 13.14 -2.97 20.59
N GLY A 216 13.89 -1.90 20.27
CA GLY A 216 14.88 -1.93 19.21
C GLY A 216 14.32 -1.93 17.79
N TYR A 217 15.19 -2.19 16.80
CA TYR A 217 14.84 -2.16 15.39
C TYR A 217 15.67 -3.15 14.59
N TYR A 218 15.05 -3.81 13.61
CA TYR A 218 15.73 -4.41 12.48
C TYR A 218 16.33 -3.30 11.62
N ARG A 219 17.63 -3.35 11.34
CA ARG A 219 18.34 -2.32 10.55
C ARG A 219 18.73 -2.86 9.20
N VAL A 220 18.47 -2.09 8.15
CA VAL A 220 18.86 -2.44 6.77
C VAL A 220 20.10 -1.66 6.41
N ARG A 221 21.21 -2.36 6.16
CA ARG A 221 22.54 -1.80 5.88
C ARG A 221 23.33 -2.71 4.95
N LYS A 222 24.41 -2.20 4.35
CA LYS A 222 25.38 -3.03 3.60
C LYS A 222 26.22 -3.92 4.52
N SER A 223 26.57 -3.41 5.70
CA SER A 223 27.19 -4.19 6.79
C SER A 223 26.81 -3.58 8.13
N TRP A 224 26.95 -4.34 9.23
CA TRP A 224 26.65 -3.81 10.58
C TRP A 224 27.52 -2.62 10.93
N ALA A 225 28.80 -2.66 10.56
CA ALA A 225 29.78 -1.60 10.85
C ALA A 225 29.51 -0.32 10.05
N ASP A 226 28.96 -0.44 8.84
CA ASP A 226 28.67 0.70 7.96
C ASP A 226 27.35 1.36 8.29
N LYS A 227 27.37 2.19 9.35
CA LYS A 227 26.21 2.96 9.79
C LYS A 227 25.70 3.97 8.73
N LYS A 228 26.60 4.43 7.83
CA LYS A 228 26.25 5.39 6.79
C LYS A 228 25.44 4.78 5.67
N SER A 229 25.54 3.47 5.44
CA SER A 229 24.75 2.74 4.44
C SER A 229 23.34 2.39 4.92
N GLN A 230 22.91 2.87 6.10
CA GLN A 230 21.60 2.51 6.62
C GLN A 230 20.46 3.05 5.75
N VAL A 231 19.72 2.13 5.12
CA VAL A 231 18.51 2.41 4.34
C VAL A 231 17.32 2.72 5.27
N GLY A 232 17.24 2.01 6.40
CA GLY A 232 16.14 2.19 7.35
C GLY A 232 16.28 1.36 8.61
N ALA A 233 15.37 1.60 9.55
CA ALA A 233 15.22 0.85 10.79
C ALA A 233 13.73 0.54 11.02
N TYR A 234 13.40 -0.74 11.23
CA TYR A 234 12.04 -1.26 11.20
C TYR A 234 11.75 -2.10 12.44
N ARG A 235 10.58 -1.95 13.04
CA ARG A 235 10.14 -2.85 14.12
C ARG A 235 9.53 -4.15 13.61
N ILE A 236 9.07 -4.15 12.37
CA ILE A 236 8.44 -5.30 11.71
C ILE A 236 9.46 -5.90 10.74
N LEU A 237 9.74 -7.19 10.90
CA LEU A 237 10.75 -7.91 10.10
C LEU A 237 10.40 -7.92 8.60
N ALA A 238 9.13 -8.10 8.24
CA ALA A 238 8.69 -8.08 6.85
C ALA A 238 9.01 -6.76 6.14
N ASN A 239 8.82 -5.61 6.84
CA ASN A 239 9.14 -4.30 6.30
C ASN A 239 10.66 -4.11 6.11
N ALA A 240 11.47 -4.66 7.03
CA ALA A 240 12.92 -4.65 6.90
C ALA A 240 13.38 -5.49 5.70
N LYS A 241 12.79 -6.68 5.51
CA LYS A 241 13.07 -7.56 4.35
C LYS A 241 12.72 -6.87 3.04
N THR A 242 11.50 -6.31 2.95
CA THR A 242 11.07 -5.54 1.77
C THR A 242 12.01 -4.38 1.45
N ALA A 243 12.52 -3.68 2.46
CA ALA A 243 13.49 -2.62 2.26
C ALA A 243 14.85 -3.14 1.78
N ALA A 244 15.30 -4.29 2.28
CA ALA A 244 16.52 -4.93 1.81
C ALA A 244 16.38 -5.40 0.36
N ASP A 245 15.25 -6.00 -0.03
CA ASP A 245 14.96 -6.42 -1.40
C ASP A 245 14.99 -5.27 -2.40
N LYS A 246 14.49 -4.09 -1.98
CA LYS A 246 14.52 -2.86 -2.79
C LYS A 246 15.89 -2.18 -2.87
N ASN A 247 16.86 -2.61 -2.05
CA ASN A 247 18.19 -2.04 -1.97
C ASN A 247 19.25 -3.15 -2.07
N PRO A 248 19.56 -3.64 -3.27
CA PRO A 248 20.51 -4.73 -3.50
C PRO A 248 21.85 -4.51 -2.80
N GLY A 249 22.41 -5.56 -2.20
CA GLY A 249 23.65 -5.49 -1.44
C GLY A 249 23.48 -4.99 0.00
N THR A 250 22.24 -4.88 0.49
CA THR A 250 21.95 -4.62 1.90
C THR A 250 21.40 -5.86 2.60
N PHE A 251 21.58 -5.92 3.90
CA PHE A 251 21.15 -7.01 4.78
C PHE A 251 20.27 -6.47 5.90
N VAL A 252 19.35 -7.28 6.39
CA VAL A 252 18.62 -7.00 7.62
C VAL A 252 19.42 -7.49 8.81
N PHE A 253 19.70 -6.59 9.73
CA PHE A 253 20.41 -6.88 10.99
C PHE A 253 19.47 -6.75 12.18
N THR A 254 19.64 -7.62 13.16
CA THR A 254 19.10 -7.48 14.51
C THR A 254 19.84 -6.40 15.29
N ASP A 255 19.36 -6.01 16.48
CA ASP A 255 19.99 -4.97 17.31
C ASP A 255 21.39 -5.37 17.83
N ASP A 256 21.68 -6.67 17.91
CA ASP A 256 22.98 -7.23 18.26
C ASP A 256 23.93 -7.39 17.05
N GLY A 257 23.49 -6.96 15.87
CA GLY A 257 24.31 -6.94 14.65
C GLY A 257 24.35 -8.23 13.87
N VAL A 258 23.48 -9.19 14.18
CA VAL A 258 23.38 -10.44 13.42
C VAL A 258 22.62 -10.18 12.13
N ALA A 259 23.22 -10.53 10.98
CA ALA A 259 22.54 -10.51 9.68
C ALA A 259 21.55 -11.68 9.60
N ILE A 260 20.27 -11.38 9.32
CA ILE A 260 19.19 -12.36 9.33
C ILE A 260 18.43 -12.43 7.99
N TYR A 261 18.77 -11.56 7.05
CA TYR A 261 18.19 -11.55 5.70
C TYR A 261 19.04 -10.71 4.74
N PRO A 262 19.22 -11.13 3.45
CA PRO A 262 18.95 -12.50 3.03
C PRO A 262 19.81 -13.49 3.79
N THR A 263 19.29 -14.70 4.06
CA THR A 263 20.10 -15.80 4.57
C THR A 263 20.97 -16.33 3.44
N GLU A 264 22.17 -16.83 3.74
CA GLU A 264 23.16 -17.29 2.74
C GLU A 264 22.65 -18.39 1.79
N ASP A 265 21.48 -18.97 2.06
CA ASP A 265 20.86 -20.05 1.27
C ASP A 265 19.93 -19.59 0.12
N LYS A 266 19.75 -18.29 -0.12
CA LYS A 266 19.28 -17.88 -1.43
C LYS A 266 20.48 -17.65 -2.33
N PRO A 267 20.65 -18.42 -3.42
CA PRO A 267 21.62 -18.06 -4.42
C PRO A 267 21.30 -16.59 -4.80
N VAL A 268 22.29 -15.72 -4.65
CA VAL A 268 22.32 -14.50 -5.44
C VAL A 268 22.18 -15.00 -6.86
N THR A 269 20.99 -14.91 -7.43
CA THR A 269 20.87 -15.02 -8.87
C THR A 269 21.66 -13.82 -9.34
N GLU A 270 22.96 -14.07 -9.68
CA GLU A 270 23.66 -13.16 -10.54
C GLU A 270 22.71 -12.92 -11.70
N VAL A 271 22.17 -11.69 -11.77
CA VAL A 271 21.41 -11.29 -12.93
C VAL A 271 22.45 -11.27 -14.04
N THR A 272 22.58 -12.41 -14.71
CA THR A 272 23.44 -12.51 -15.87
C THR A 272 22.85 -11.58 -16.92
N TYR A 273 23.65 -10.64 -17.35
CA TYR A 273 23.23 -9.66 -18.35
C TYR A 273 24.24 -9.63 -19.49
N ARG A 274 23.74 -9.33 -20.66
CA ARG A 274 24.56 -8.92 -21.82
C ARG A 274 24.62 -7.41 -21.90
N VAL A 275 25.67 -6.86 -22.51
CA VAL A 275 25.79 -5.41 -22.71
C VAL A 275 25.43 -5.07 -24.16
N HIS A 276 24.51 -4.13 -24.32
CA HIS A 276 24.18 -3.53 -25.63
C HIS A 276 24.69 -2.08 -25.69
N THR A 277 25.45 -1.75 -26.75
CA THR A 277 25.83 -0.36 -27.01
C THR A 277 24.74 0.29 -27.87
N VAL A 278 24.11 1.32 -27.36
CA VAL A 278 23.03 2.04 -28.03
C VAL A 278 23.56 2.69 -29.30
N VAL A 279 22.90 2.47 -30.42
CA VAL A 279 23.19 3.09 -31.70
C VAL A 279 22.05 4.01 -32.11
N LYS A 280 22.29 4.86 -33.11
CA LYS A 280 21.29 5.82 -33.65
C LYS A 280 20.04 5.05 -34.12
N GLY A 281 18.88 5.42 -33.61
CA GLY A 281 17.61 4.78 -33.92
C GLY A 281 17.15 3.71 -32.89
N ASP A 282 17.99 3.33 -31.92
CA ASP A 282 17.59 2.44 -30.87
C ASP A 282 16.56 3.08 -29.94
N THR A 283 15.65 2.26 -29.49
CA THR A 283 14.69 2.56 -28.41
C THR A 283 14.73 1.45 -27.38
N LEU A 284 14.40 1.76 -26.12
CA LEU A 284 14.30 0.71 -25.09
C LEU A 284 13.32 -0.39 -25.48
N TRP A 285 12.22 -0.05 -26.15
CA TRP A 285 11.25 -1.01 -26.69
C TRP A 285 11.87 -1.92 -27.76
N GLY A 286 12.60 -1.32 -28.74
CA GLY A 286 13.26 -2.09 -29.80
C GLY A 286 14.34 -3.02 -29.26
N ILE A 287 15.13 -2.54 -28.28
CA ILE A 287 16.16 -3.34 -27.60
C ILE A 287 15.51 -4.50 -26.84
N ALA A 288 14.42 -4.25 -26.10
CA ALA A 288 13.67 -5.29 -25.40
C ALA A 288 13.05 -6.31 -26.36
N ALA A 289 12.46 -5.88 -27.47
CA ALA A 289 11.95 -6.78 -28.50
C ALA A 289 13.03 -7.68 -29.05
N LYS A 290 14.22 -7.10 -29.34
CA LYS A 290 15.38 -7.83 -29.90
C LYS A 290 15.97 -8.85 -28.95
N TYR A 291 16.17 -8.51 -27.68
CA TYR A 291 16.93 -9.32 -26.74
C TYR A 291 16.08 -10.11 -25.76
N LEU A 292 14.86 -9.62 -25.44
CA LEU A 292 13.96 -10.26 -24.50
C LEU A 292 12.73 -10.87 -25.18
N GLY A 293 12.66 -10.79 -26.53
CA GLY A 293 11.57 -11.33 -27.32
C GLY A 293 10.26 -10.54 -27.25
N ASN A 294 10.16 -9.52 -26.41
CA ASN A 294 8.97 -8.70 -26.27
C ASN A 294 9.34 -7.25 -25.89
N GLY A 295 8.95 -6.30 -26.73
CA GLY A 295 9.21 -4.87 -26.48
C GLY A 295 8.59 -4.34 -25.20
N ALA A 296 7.46 -4.90 -24.75
CA ALA A 296 6.82 -4.51 -23.49
C ALA A 296 7.67 -4.80 -22.24
N ARG A 297 8.71 -5.63 -22.36
CA ARG A 297 9.68 -5.90 -21.28
C ARG A 297 10.76 -4.81 -21.13
N TYR A 298 10.69 -3.70 -21.87
CA TYR A 298 11.65 -2.59 -21.72
C TYR A 298 11.78 -2.03 -20.29
N PRO A 299 10.78 -2.12 -19.40
CA PRO A 299 10.96 -1.68 -18.02
C PRO A 299 12.04 -2.49 -17.27
N GLU A 300 12.27 -3.75 -17.61
CA GLU A 300 13.32 -4.58 -17.03
C GLU A 300 14.73 -4.03 -17.40
N ILE A 301 14.91 -3.58 -18.62
CA ILE A 301 16.15 -2.91 -19.04
C ILE A 301 16.32 -1.59 -18.31
N LYS A 302 15.24 -0.84 -18.17
CA LYS A 302 15.23 0.44 -17.46
C LYS A 302 15.62 0.30 -16.00
N GLU A 303 15.06 -0.69 -15.31
CA GLU A 303 15.35 -0.99 -13.91
C GLU A 303 16.81 -1.44 -13.73
N LEU A 304 17.29 -2.38 -14.57
CA LEU A 304 18.65 -2.91 -14.49
C LEU A 304 19.75 -1.85 -14.73
N ASN A 305 19.38 -0.71 -15.36
CA ASN A 305 20.30 0.39 -15.68
C ASN A 305 19.97 1.69 -14.92
N ASP A 306 19.08 1.68 -13.93
CA ASP A 306 18.68 2.85 -13.12
C ASP A 306 18.18 4.05 -13.95
N LEU A 307 17.56 3.80 -15.11
CA LEU A 307 17.14 4.85 -16.02
C LEU A 307 15.86 5.56 -15.49
N LYS A 308 15.94 6.87 -15.32
CA LYS A 308 14.81 7.67 -14.83
C LYS A 308 13.82 8.06 -15.95
N SER A 309 14.22 7.92 -17.23
CA SER A 309 13.35 8.18 -18.39
C SER A 309 13.50 7.07 -19.43
N ASN A 310 12.66 7.11 -20.46
CA ASN A 310 12.76 6.18 -21.59
C ASN A 310 13.72 6.66 -22.68
N VAL A 311 14.32 7.85 -22.50
CA VAL A 311 15.28 8.42 -23.44
C VAL A 311 16.63 7.78 -23.24
N ILE A 312 17.22 7.29 -24.33
CA ILE A 312 18.57 6.71 -24.37
C ILE A 312 19.38 7.40 -25.49
N TYR A 313 20.68 7.45 -25.32
CA TYR A 313 21.57 8.16 -26.25
C TYR A 313 22.59 7.21 -26.86
N SER A 314 22.89 7.42 -28.13
CA SER A 314 23.92 6.67 -28.86
C SER A 314 25.25 6.67 -28.09
N GLY A 315 25.86 5.50 -28.00
CA GLY A 315 27.10 5.28 -27.22
C GLY A 315 26.90 4.79 -25.79
N TRP A 316 25.68 4.86 -25.26
CA TRP A 316 25.40 4.28 -23.93
C TRP A 316 25.55 2.75 -23.96
N LYS A 317 26.08 2.21 -22.87
CA LYS A 317 26.17 0.76 -22.65
C LYS A 317 25.05 0.36 -21.67
N LEU A 318 24.05 -0.34 -22.19
CA LEU A 318 22.92 -0.82 -21.40
C LEU A 318 23.12 -2.30 -21.06
N LYS A 319 22.90 -2.63 -19.79
CA LYS A 319 22.77 -4.00 -19.33
C LYS A 319 21.40 -4.53 -19.74
N ILE A 320 21.37 -5.66 -20.40
CA ILE A 320 20.14 -6.33 -20.85
C ILE A 320 20.03 -7.65 -20.09
N PRO A 321 18.96 -7.92 -19.33
CA PRO A 321 18.80 -9.19 -18.64
C PRO A 321 18.80 -10.35 -19.63
N ASN A 322 19.33 -11.52 -19.24
CA ASN A 322 19.35 -12.72 -20.06
C ASN A 322 17.99 -13.41 -20.08
#